data_e95c6b145972de55368350760b460413
#
_entry.id   e95c6b145972de55368350760b460413
#
_cell.length_a   1.000
_cell.length_b   1.000
_cell.length_c   1.000
_cell.angle_alpha   90.00
_cell.angle_beta   90.00
_cell.angle_gamma   90.00
#
_symmetry.space_group_name_H-M   'P 1'
#
loop_
_entity.id
_entity.type
_entity.pdbx_description
1 polymer ?
#
loop_
_entity_poly.entity_id
_entity_poly.type
_entity_poly.pdbx_seq_one_letter_code
_entity_poly.pdbx_strand_id
1 'polypeptide(L)'
;MLDALKNAMRLPDLRQKILFTLGILVVYRLAAHIPVPGVDPQALQTVFQANQLLGFLDLFSGGALSNFSIVAMGVYPYITAQIIMQLAIGIVPQLERLWKEGGEAGREQITRWTYLMTVPLAALQAFAQAAMLTQSNPPVITNFGFQTNPLGTASVIITLTAGTIFAIWLGQLITEQGIGSGISIIIFGGIVAGIPQRVGQMLQGNPLTLLFFIGVTVITIVGIILVQEGHRRVPVQYGKRVRGTKMYGGQSTHIPLRVNSSGMIPLIFAISILIFPGVIASYFAAPPGQPENIANWIVNAFNQNSPVYWIAYFIMVVGFTFFYTDVIFRQQNLAEVLQQQGGFIPGIRPGKRTEEYLNGVLQRITLVGALFXGLVAILPFLVRDVTETNAMIITSTGLLIVVGVVLDTMKQLQAQLVMRHYEGFIK
;
A
#
# COMPACT_ATOMS: atom_id res chain seq x y z
N MET A 1 -7.86 -17.06 -13.14
CA MET A 1 -7.50 -16.87 -11.73
C MET A 1 -7.77 -18.12 -10.90
N LEU A 2 -9.02 -18.62 -10.88
CA LEU A 2 -9.37 -19.80 -10.10
C LEU A 2 -8.58 -21.04 -10.55
N ASP A 3 -8.35 -21.18 -11.85
CA ASP A 3 -7.56 -22.31 -12.37
C ASP A 3 -6.09 -22.22 -11.94
N ALA A 4 -5.52 -20.98 -11.90
CA ALA A 4 -4.17 -20.77 -11.43
C ALA A 4 -4.03 -21.16 -9.95
N LEU A 5 -5.00 -20.76 -9.13
CA LEU A 5 -5.01 -21.11 -7.70
C LEU A 5 -5.15 -22.64 -7.51
N LYS A 6 -6.07 -23.26 -8.29
CA LYS A 6 -6.30 -24.70 -8.23
C LYS A 6 -5.02 -25.48 -8.63
N ASN A 7 -4.33 -25.02 -9.67
CA ASN A 7 -3.08 -25.64 -10.12
C ASN A 7 -1.96 -25.42 -9.12
N ALA A 8 -1.89 -24.24 -8.48
CA ALA A 8 -0.92 -23.96 -7.45
C ALA A 8 -1.08 -24.86 -6.22
N MET A 9 -2.35 -25.15 -5.85
CA MET A 9 -2.64 -26.03 -4.71
C MET A 9 -2.27 -27.49 -4.98
N ARG A 10 -2.15 -27.87 -6.25
CA ARG A 10 -1.72 -29.22 -6.63
C ARG A 10 -0.21 -29.41 -6.53
N LEU A 11 0.56 -28.34 -6.67
CA LEU A 11 2.02 -28.38 -6.57
C LEU A 11 2.43 -28.28 -5.08
N PRO A 12 3.23 -29.25 -4.57
CA PRO A 12 3.56 -29.26 -3.14
C PRO A 12 4.26 -28.00 -2.67
N ASP A 13 5.20 -27.44 -3.47
CA ASP A 13 5.97 -26.28 -3.05
C ASP A 13 5.10 -25.02 -2.97
N LEU A 14 4.27 -24.78 -4.00
CA LEU A 14 3.38 -23.62 -4.02
C LEU A 14 2.29 -23.74 -2.96
N ARG A 15 1.77 -24.96 -2.73
CA ARG A 15 0.83 -25.21 -1.66
C ARG A 15 1.44 -24.89 -0.31
N GLN A 16 2.71 -25.28 -0.09
CA GLN A 16 3.41 -24.99 1.15
C GLN A 16 3.57 -23.47 1.37
N LYS A 17 3.88 -22.71 0.32
CA LYS A 17 3.99 -21.26 0.39
C LYS A 17 2.64 -20.60 0.73
N ILE A 18 1.55 -21.06 0.13
CA ILE A 18 0.20 -20.55 0.40
C ILE A 18 -0.18 -20.83 1.86
N LEU A 19 0.04 -22.06 2.33
CA LEU A 19 -0.27 -22.45 3.70
C LEU A 19 0.58 -21.67 4.71
N PHE A 20 1.86 -21.41 4.39
CA PHE A 20 2.74 -20.62 5.24
C PHE A 20 2.20 -19.17 5.34
N THR A 21 1.79 -18.57 4.22
CA THR A 21 1.22 -17.22 4.19
C THR A 21 -0.03 -17.14 5.07
N LEU A 22 -0.93 -18.12 4.93
CA LEU A 22 -2.15 -18.19 5.74
C LEU A 22 -1.82 -18.38 7.23
N GLY A 23 -0.81 -19.18 7.54
CA GLY A 23 -0.35 -19.39 8.91
C GLY A 23 0.16 -18.10 9.55
N ILE A 24 0.94 -17.31 8.79
CA ILE A 24 1.44 -16.01 9.26
C ILE A 24 0.28 -15.06 9.51
N LEU A 25 -0.73 -15.06 8.63
CA LEU A 25 -1.92 -14.22 8.83
C LEU A 25 -2.68 -14.60 10.11
N VAL A 26 -2.76 -15.91 10.42
CA VAL A 26 -3.36 -16.37 11.67
C VAL A 26 -2.56 -15.87 12.88
N VAL A 27 -1.22 -15.95 12.83
CA VAL A 27 -0.35 -15.43 13.89
C VAL A 27 -0.57 -13.92 14.08
N TYR A 28 -0.65 -13.17 12.99
CA TYR A 28 -0.89 -11.74 13.07
C TYR A 28 -2.27 -11.42 13.69
N ARG A 29 -3.30 -12.17 13.31
CA ARG A 29 -4.64 -11.98 13.89
C ARG A 29 -4.67 -12.33 15.38
N LEU A 30 -3.92 -13.33 15.82
CA LEU A 30 -3.79 -13.62 17.25
C LEU A 30 -3.13 -12.43 17.97
N ALA A 31 -2.04 -11.89 17.41
CA ALA A 31 -1.36 -10.72 17.99
C ALA A 31 -2.29 -9.50 18.01
N ALA A 32 -3.15 -9.35 17.00
CA ALA A 32 -4.11 -8.24 16.91
C ALA A 32 -5.19 -8.28 18.00
N HIS A 33 -5.31 -9.39 18.73
CA HIS A 33 -6.27 -9.54 19.81
C HIS A 33 -5.61 -9.51 21.20
N ILE A 34 -4.30 -9.29 21.30
CA ILE A 34 -3.60 -9.12 22.57
C ILE A 34 -3.60 -7.62 22.94
N PRO A 35 -4.39 -7.18 23.92
CA PRO A 35 -4.50 -5.74 24.19
C PRO A 35 -3.27 -5.19 24.90
N VAL A 36 -3.00 -3.90 24.69
CA VAL A 36 -1.99 -3.17 25.45
C VAL A 36 -2.55 -2.90 26.84
N PRO A 37 -1.75 -3.08 27.91
CA PRO A 37 -2.27 -2.82 29.27
C PRO A 37 -2.70 -1.38 29.49
N GLY A 38 -3.75 -1.18 30.26
CA GLY A 38 -4.26 0.14 30.65
C GLY A 38 -5.26 0.76 29.69
N VAL A 39 -5.81 -0.01 28.77
CA VAL A 39 -6.78 0.47 27.77
C VAL A 39 -8.21 0.10 28.22
N ASP A 40 -9.11 1.07 28.14
CA ASP A 40 -10.53 0.86 28.38
C ASP A 40 -11.23 0.48 27.09
N PRO A 41 -11.75 -0.76 26.95
CA PRO A 41 -12.36 -1.20 25.68
C PRO A 41 -13.64 -0.43 25.33
N GLN A 42 -14.43 -0.03 26.32
CA GLN A 42 -15.68 0.71 26.07
C GLN A 42 -15.41 2.11 25.56
N ALA A 43 -14.46 2.80 26.20
CA ALA A 43 -14.03 4.13 25.75
C ALA A 43 -13.44 4.07 24.35
N LEU A 44 -12.67 3.02 24.05
CA LEU A 44 -12.07 2.82 22.73
C LEU A 44 -13.14 2.70 21.63
N GLN A 45 -14.19 1.90 21.88
CA GLN A 45 -15.28 1.76 20.91
C GLN A 45 -16.02 3.08 20.67
N THR A 46 -16.25 3.85 21.73
CA THR A 46 -16.91 5.15 21.61
C THR A 46 -16.08 6.11 20.76
N VAL A 47 -14.78 6.17 21.01
CA VAL A 47 -13.86 7.06 20.29
C VAL A 47 -13.75 6.62 18.81
N PHE A 48 -13.74 5.31 18.54
CA PHE A 48 -13.68 4.79 17.17
C PHE A 48 -14.91 5.17 16.35
N GLN A 49 -16.09 5.13 16.97
CA GLN A 49 -17.32 5.52 16.29
C GLN A 49 -17.37 7.01 15.99
N ALA A 50 -16.70 7.82 16.81
CA ALA A 50 -16.71 9.28 16.67
C ALA A 50 -15.62 9.81 15.74
N ASN A 51 -14.56 9.02 15.46
CA ASN A 51 -13.37 9.52 14.75
C ASN A 51 -13.01 8.63 13.56
N GLN A 52 -13.26 9.14 12.35
CA GLN A 52 -13.02 8.41 11.11
C GLN A 52 -11.54 8.19 10.82
N LEU A 53 -10.65 9.08 11.31
CA LEU A 53 -9.22 8.92 11.13
C LEU A 53 -8.73 7.58 11.72
N LEU A 54 -9.28 7.20 12.87
CA LEU A 54 -8.93 5.93 13.52
C LEU A 54 -9.31 4.74 12.65
N GLY A 55 -10.43 4.83 11.92
CA GLY A 55 -10.85 3.77 10.99
C GLY A 55 -9.84 3.55 9.87
N PHE A 56 -9.27 4.63 9.34
CA PHE A 56 -8.25 4.51 8.28
C PHE A 56 -6.92 3.99 8.83
N LEU A 57 -6.51 4.46 10.01
CA LEU A 57 -5.32 3.90 10.66
C LEU A 57 -5.51 2.41 10.95
N ASP A 58 -6.74 2.01 11.28
CA ASP A 58 -7.06 0.60 11.52
C ASP A 58 -6.88 -0.26 10.27
N LEU A 59 -7.11 0.31 9.07
CA LEU A 59 -6.85 -0.42 7.82
C LEU A 59 -5.36 -0.80 7.71
N PHE A 60 -4.45 0.12 8.07
CA PHE A 60 -3.01 -0.14 7.99
C PHE A 60 -2.52 -1.06 9.10
N SER A 61 -3.25 -1.11 10.22
CA SER A 61 -2.92 -2.03 11.31
C SER A 61 -3.49 -3.44 11.05
N GLY A 62 -4.32 -3.60 10.01
CA GLY A 62 -4.99 -4.86 9.76
C GLY A 62 -6.05 -5.19 10.81
N GLY A 63 -6.75 -4.16 11.31
CA GLY A 63 -7.79 -4.33 12.32
C GLY A 63 -7.28 -4.42 13.75
N ALA A 64 -5.98 -4.17 13.97
CA ALA A 64 -5.38 -4.29 15.30
C ALA A 64 -5.64 -3.06 16.18
N LEU A 65 -5.81 -1.87 15.56
CA LEU A 65 -6.02 -0.63 16.30
C LEU A 65 -7.39 -0.61 16.99
N SER A 66 -8.39 -1.22 16.38
CA SER A 66 -9.74 -1.27 16.96
C SER A 66 -9.79 -2.02 18.28
N ASN A 67 -8.82 -2.91 18.54
CA ASN A 67 -8.64 -3.60 19.82
C ASN A 67 -7.55 -2.95 20.68
N PHE A 68 -6.89 -1.93 20.18
CA PHE A 68 -5.65 -1.35 20.71
C PHE A 68 -4.68 -2.45 21.19
N SER A 69 -4.35 -3.31 20.26
CA SER A 69 -3.48 -4.45 20.50
C SER A 69 -2.01 -4.05 20.48
N ILE A 70 -1.13 -5.01 20.77
CA ILE A 70 0.32 -4.80 20.69
C ILE A 70 0.78 -4.45 19.27
N VAL A 71 0.00 -4.82 18.23
CA VAL A 71 0.27 -4.46 16.84
C VAL A 71 -0.69 -3.37 16.34
N ALA A 72 -1.13 -2.48 17.24
CA ALA A 72 -2.12 -1.44 16.92
C ALA A 72 -1.65 -0.48 15.83
N MET A 73 -0.34 -0.19 15.76
CA MET A 73 0.20 0.63 14.67
C MET A 73 0.41 -0.17 13.38
N GLY A 74 0.41 -1.49 13.45
CA GLY A 74 0.61 -2.36 12.31
C GLY A 74 1.90 -2.06 11.58
N VAL A 75 1.80 -1.93 10.24
CA VAL A 75 2.94 -1.65 9.37
C VAL A 75 3.04 -0.17 9.00
N TYR A 76 2.19 0.69 9.56
CA TYR A 76 2.14 2.12 9.20
C TYR A 76 3.48 2.85 9.41
N PRO A 77 4.22 2.65 10.53
CA PRO A 77 5.53 3.30 10.67
C PRO A 77 6.53 2.87 9.58
N TYR A 78 6.47 1.62 9.15
CA TYR A 78 7.33 1.13 8.06
C TYR A 78 6.96 1.79 6.74
N ILE A 79 5.66 1.93 6.45
CA ILE A 79 5.19 2.60 5.23
C ILE A 79 5.69 4.05 5.22
N THR A 80 5.59 4.74 6.36
CA THR A 80 6.09 6.11 6.52
C THR A 80 7.59 6.18 6.24
N ALA A 81 8.37 5.27 6.83
CA ALA A 81 9.83 5.19 6.61
C ALA A 81 10.15 4.93 5.14
N GLN A 82 9.40 4.06 4.49
CA GLN A 82 9.59 3.72 3.09
C GLN A 82 9.32 4.93 2.18
N ILE A 83 8.27 5.68 2.46
CA ILE A 83 7.93 6.90 1.72
C ILE A 83 9.07 7.93 1.88
N ILE A 84 9.52 8.16 3.12
CA ILE A 84 10.60 9.10 3.41
C ILE A 84 11.88 8.70 2.65
N MET A 85 12.22 7.42 2.69
CA MET A 85 13.43 6.92 2.02
C MET A 85 13.34 7.06 0.49
N GLN A 86 12.18 6.76 -0.10
CA GLN A 86 12.00 6.88 -1.54
C GLN A 86 12.08 8.34 -2.00
N LEU A 87 11.49 9.27 -1.23
CA LEU A 87 11.62 10.69 -1.52
C LEU A 87 13.06 11.15 -1.37
N ALA A 88 13.76 10.66 -0.33
CA ALA A 88 15.18 11.01 -0.09
C ALA A 88 16.07 10.52 -1.22
N ILE A 89 15.81 9.33 -1.78
CA ILE A 89 16.56 8.81 -2.94
C ILE A 89 16.42 9.77 -4.13
N GLY A 90 15.24 10.36 -4.32
CA GLY A 90 15.02 11.30 -5.41
C GLY A 90 15.64 12.67 -5.20
N ILE A 91 15.95 13.06 -3.95
CA ILE A 91 16.44 14.38 -3.60
C ILE A 91 17.94 14.37 -3.30
N VAL A 92 18.42 13.35 -2.57
CA VAL A 92 19.82 13.28 -2.09
C VAL A 92 20.67 12.54 -3.12
N PRO A 93 21.67 13.22 -3.76
CA PRO A 93 22.46 12.57 -4.82
C PRO A 93 23.24 11.34 -4.36
N GLN A 94 23.69 11.32 -3.11
CA GLN A 94 24.42 10.18 -2.55
C GLN A 94 23.57 8.93 -2.48
N LEU A 95 22.31 9.08 -2.07
CA LEU A 95 21.34 7.95 -2.02
C LEU A 95 20.95 7.49 -3.44
N GLU A 96 20.80 8.44 -4.37
CA GLU A 96 20.51 8.13 -5.75
C GLU A 96 21.65 7.31 -6.39
N ARG A 97 22.90 7.70 -6.13
CA ARG A 97 24.07 6.95 -6.61
C ARG A 97 24.11 5.55 -6.01
N LEU A 98 23.87 5.43 -4.70
CA LEU A 98 23.85 4.14 -4.02
C LEU A 98 22.78 3.24 -4.60
N TRP A 99 21.60 3.80 -4.93
CA TRP A 99 20.50 3.06 -5.51
C TRP A 99 20.80 2.58 -6.93
N LYS A 100 21.39 3.46 -7.77
CA LYS A 100 21.64 3.18 -9.19
C LYS A 100 22.93 2.39 -9.41
N GLU A 101 24.00 2.79 -8.75
CA GLU A 101 25.35 2.26 -9.00
C GLU A 101 25.76 1.17 -8.01
N GLY A 102 25.15 1.14 -6.84
CA GLY A 102 25.47 0.18 -5.79
C GLY A 102 24.97 -1.24 -6.03
N GLY A 103 24.16 -1.44 -7.07
CA GLY A 103 23.62 -2.75 -7.40
C GLY A 103 22.73 -3.31 -6.30
N GLU A 104 22.75 -4.62 -6.15
CA GLU A 104 21.93 -5.31 -5.15
C GLU A 104 22.36 -4.97 -3.73
N ALA A 105 23.67 -4.86 -3.50
CA ALA A 105 24.22 -4.50 -2.18
C ALA A 105 23.78 -3.09 -1.75
N GLY A 106 23.78 -2.13 -2.68
CA GLY A 106 23.32 -0.77 -2.40
C GLY A 106 21.84 -0.72 -2.05
N ARG A 107 21.01 -1.47 -2.77
CA ARG A 107 19.58 -1.55 -2.49
C ARG A 107 19.30 -2.21 -1.14
N GLU A 108 20.06 -3.26 -0.80
CA GLU A 108 19.95 -3.92 0.49
C GLU A 108 20.30 -2.96 1.63
N GLN A 109 21.33 -2.13 1.44
CA GLN A 109 21.74 -1.13 2.43
C GLN A 109 20.64 -0.08 2.65
N ILE A 110 20.00 0.38 1.58
CA ILE A 110 18.87 1.33 1.67
C ILE A 110 17.70 0.68 2.41
N THR A 111 17.41 -0.60 2.13
CA THR A 111 16.35 -1.35 2.83
C THR A 111 16.67 -1.46 4.33
N ARG A 112 17.93 -1.73 4.67
CA ARG A 112 18.37 -1.78 6.06
C ARG A 112 18.17 -0.44 6.77
N TRP A 113 18.52 0.66 6.11
CA TRP A 113 18.30 2.00 6.65
C TRP A 113 16.81 2.29 6.85
N THR A 114 15.95 1.81 5.96
CA THR A 114 14.50 1.94 6.09
C THR A 114 14.01 1.23 7.35
N TYR A 115 14.47 0.02 7.61
CA TYR A 115 14.13 -0.72 8.83
C TYR A 115 14.62 0.00 10.08
N LEU A 116 15.84 0.53 10.06
CA LEU A 116 16.40 1.26 11.20
C LEU A 116 15.61 2.55 11.47
N MET A 117 15.19 3.26 10.41
CA MET A 117 14.38 4.48 10.53
C MET A 117 12.99 4.18 11.08
N THR A 118 12.46 2.98 10.82
CA THR A 118 11.13 2.57 11.29
C THR A 118 11.06 2.57 12.82
N VAL A 119 12.14 2.20 13.52
CA VAL A 119 12.14 2.09 14.98
C VAL A 119 11.85 3.43 15.66
N PRO A 120 12.62 4.52 15.39
CA PRO A 120 12.28 5.82 16.00
C PRO A 120 10.93 6.37 15.52
N LEU A 121 10.55 6.15 14.25
CA LEU A 121 9.24 6.56 13.76
C LEU A 121 8.12 5.81 14.48
N ALA A 122 8.28 4.52 14.72
CA ALA A 122 7.31 3.73 15.47
C ALA A 122 7.16 4.25 16.90
N ALA A 123 8.28 4.56 17.57
CA ALA A 123 8.24 5.12 18.92
C ALA A 123 7.52 6.47 18.95
N LEU A 124 7.81 7.33 17.98
CA LEU A 124 7.17 8.65 17.88
C LEU A 124 5.66 8.51 17.61
N GLN A 125 5.28 7.64 16.69
CA GLN A 125 3.87 7.40 16.36
C GLN A 125 3.13 6.70 17.50
N ALA A 126 3.80 5.81 18.24
CA ALA A 126 3.22 5.17 19.42
C ALA A 126 2.88 6.22 20.48
N PHE A 127 3.80 7.14 20.73
CA PHE A 127 3.58 8.24 21.66
C PHE A 127 2.40 9.11 21.21
N ALA A 128 2.37 9.46 19.92
CA ALA A 128 1.32 10.32 19.35
C ALA A 128 -0.05 9.65 19.45
N GLN A 129 -0.15 8.37 19.11
CA GLN A 129 -1.41 7.64 19.19
C GLN A 129 -1.89 7.49 20.62
N ALA A 130 -1.00 7.12 21.54
CA ALA A 130 -1.35 6.95 22.94
C ALA A 130 -1.79 8.29 23.58
N ALA A 131 -1.09 9.38 23.23
CA ALA A 131 -1.44 10.72 23.71
C ALA A 131 -2.81 11.15 23.17
N MET A 132 -3.09 10.86 21.89
CA MET A 132 -4.39 11.17 21.29
C MET A 132 -5.52 10.42 22.00
N LEU A 133 -5.32 9.16 22.32
CA LEU A 133 -6.31 8.34 23.01
C LEU A 133 -6.46 8.74 24.49
N THR A 134 -5.41 9.31 25.10
CA THR A 134 -5.50 9.85 26.46
C THR A 134 -6.33 11.13 26.48
N GLN A 135 -6.21 11.97 25.46
CA GLN A 135 -6.94 13.22 25.35
C GLN A 135 -8.36 13.05 24.81
N SER A 136 -8.73 11.85 24.36
CA SER A 136 -10.07 11.58 23.84
C SER A 136 -11.13 11.69 24.95
N ASN A 137 -12.39 11.85 24.54
CA ASN A 137 -13.51 11.92 25.46
C ASN A 137 -14.54 10.85 25.09
N PRO A 138 -14.70 9.77 25.89
CA PRO A 138 -13.98 9.47 27.15
C PRO A 138 -12.51 9.06 26.91
N PRO A 139 -11.63 9.25 27.89
CA PRO A 139 -10.22 8.87 27.70
C PRO A 139 -10.06 7.35 27.65
N VAL A 140 -9.38 6.89 26.61
CA VAL A 140 -9.15 5.44 26.37
C VAL A 140 -8.01 4.94 27.26
N ILE A 141 -6.94 5.74 27.39
CA ILE A 141 -5.79 5.43 28.22
C ILE A 141 -5.75 6.44 29.36
N THR A 142 -5.73 5.95 30.59
CA THR A 142 -5.60 6.78 31.78
C THR A 142 -4.14 6.81 32.23
N ASN A 143 -3.75 7.92 32.85
CA ASN A 143 -2.41 8.10 33.44
C ASN A 143 -1.28 7.89 32.43
N PHE A 144 -1.42 8.50 31.23
CA PHE A 144 -0.37 8.48 30.21
C PHE A 144 0.37 9.81 30.26
N GLY A 145 1.70 9.73 30.28
CA GLY A 145 2.57 10.89 30.31
C GLY A 145 3.84 10.62 31.13
N PHE A 146 4.95 11.16 30.69
CA PHE A 146 6.23 10.96 31.39
C PHE A 146 6.27 11.67 32.75
N GLN A 147 5.42 12.68 32.95
CA GLN A 147 5.34 13.39 34.22
C GLN A 147 4.45 12.67 35.24
N THR A 148 3.38 12.01 34.76
CA THR A 148 2.42 11.35 35.64
C THR A 148 2.78 9.89 35.91
N ASN A 149 3.18 9.16 34.86
CA ASN A 149 3.47 7.72 34.97
C ASN A 149 4.57 7.36 33.95
N PRO A 150 5.86 7.60 34.28
CA PRO A 150 6.94 7.37 33.31
C PRO A 150 7.11 5.89 32.93
N LEU A 151 6.94 4.96 33.88
CA LEU A 151 7.09 3.54 33.61
C LEU A 151 5.95 3.02 32.73
N GLY A 152 4.71 3.40 33.01
CA GLY A 152 3.58 3.00 32.21
C GLY A 152 3.63 3.55 30.80
N THR A 153 4.04 4.81 30.66
CA THR A 153 4.20 5.47 29.35
C THR A 153 5.29 4.78 28.53
N ALA A 154 6.45 4.52 29.15
CA ALA A 154 7.55 3.81 28.47
C ALA A 154 7.11 2.39 28.07
N SER A 155 6.35 1.71 28.94
CA SER A 155 5.85 0.36 28.66
C SER A 155 4.94 0.36 27.42
N VAL A 156 4.02 1.31 27.31
CA VAL A 156 3.12 1.42 26.15
C VAL A 156 3.92 1.67 24.88
N ILE A 157 4.86 2.62 24.90
CA ILE A 157 5.66 3.00 23.72
C ILE A 157 6.52 1.80 23.28
N ILE A 158 7.20 1.13 24.21
CA ILE A 158 8.06 -0.03 23.89
C ILE A 158 7.22 -1.17 23.34
N THR A 159 6.05 -1.44 23.95
CA THR A 159 5.16 -2.51 23.50
C THR A 159 4.67 -2.27 22.07
N LEU A 160 4.21 -1.06 21.75
CA LEU A 160 3.73 -0.72 20.43
C LEU A 160 4.86 -0.74 19.39
N THR A 161 6.04 -0.26 19.76
CA THR A 161 7.22 -0.29 18.87
C THR A 161 7.64 -1.74 18.58
N ALA A 162 7.67 -2.58 19.61
CA ALA A 162 7.99 -4.00 19.47
C ALA A 162 6.94 -4.71 18.61
N GLY A 163 5.68 -4.36 18.76
CA GLY A 163 4.60 -4.89 17.94
C GLY A 163 4.74 -4.52 16.47
N THR A 164 5.15 -3.30 16.17
CA THR A 164 5.44 -2.88 14.80
C THR A 164 6.59 -3.68 14.21
N ILE A 165 7.67 -3.86 14.96
CA ILE A 165 8.83 -4.65 14.52
C ILE A 165 8.40 -6.10 14.27
N PHE A 166 7.57 -6.65 15.13
CA PHE A 166 7.02 -8.00 14.99
C PHE A 166 6.17 -8.12 13.72
N ALA A 167 5.30 -7.13 13.45
CA ALA A 167 4.46 -7.12 12.26
C ALA A 167 5.30 -7.05 10.98
N ILE A 168 6.34 -6.21 10.97
CA ILE A 168 7.27 -6.10 9.83
C ILE A 168 8.02 -7.41 9.62
N TRP A 169 8.47 -8.06 10.70
CA TRP A 169 9.14 -9.34 10.61
C TRP A 169 8.22 -10.41 10.02
N LEU A 170 6.95 -10.46 10.43
CA LEU A 170 5.97 -11.37 9.85
C LEU A 170 5.78 -11.09 8.35
N GLY A 171 5.69 -9.82 7.97
CA GLY A 171 5.59 -9.42 6.56
C GLY A 171 6.81 -9.85 5.76
N GLN A 172 8.00 -9.72 6.34
CA GLN A 172 9.24 -10.13 5.70
C GLN A 172 9.28 -11.66 5.49
N LEU A 173 8.81 -12.44 6.47
CA LEU A 173 8.69 -13.89 6.34
C LEU A 173 7.77 -14.26 5.17
N ILE A 174 6.64 -13.56 5.00
CA ILE A 174 5.74 -13.81 3.87
C ILE A 174 6.45 -13.50 2.55
N THR A 175 7.19 -12.39 2.48
CA THR A 175 7.90 -11.98 1.27
C THR A 175 8.96 -13.02 0.88
N GLU A 176 9.69 -13.56 1.85
CA GLU A 176 10.79 -14.50 1.60
C GLU A 176 10.31 -15.94 1.36
N GLN A 177 9.34 -16.41 2.16
CA GLN A 177 8.95 -17.82 2.16
C GLN A 177 7.50 -18.07 1.77
N GLY A 178 6.73 -17.00 1.53
CA GLY A 178 5.33 -17.09 1.15
C GLY A 178 5.08 -16.61 -0.26
N ILE A 179 3.90 -16.05 -0.48
CA ILE A 179 3.46 -15.53 -1.79
C ILE A 179 3.09 -14.06 -1.62
N GLY A 180 3.57 -13.23 -2.56
CA GLY A 180 3.23 -11.82 -2.63
C GLY A 180 4.11 -10.94 -1.77
N SER A 181 3.76 -9.65 -1.72
CA SER A 181 4.39 -8.67 -0.83
C SER A 181 3.84 -8.85 0.58
N GLY A 182 4.69 -9.19 1.53
CA GLY A 182 4.26 -9.51 2.90
C GLY A 182 3.53 -8.36 3.59
N ILE A 183 4.03 -7.13 3.42
CA ILE A 183 3.39 -5.94 4.00
C ILE A 183 1.96 -5.78 3.44
N SER A 184 1.83 -5.91 2.11
CA SER A 184 0.52 -5.80 1.46
C SER A 184 -0.43 -6.92 1.89
N ILE A 185 0.09 -8.14 2.06
CA ILE A 185 -0.69 -9.30 2.50
C ILE A 185 -1.20 -9.12 3.94
N ILE A 186 -0.39 -8.52 4.82
CA ILE A 186 -0.82 -8.24 6.21
C ILE A 186 -1.98 -7.23 6.19
N ILE A 187 -1.84 -6.16 5.41
CA ILE A 187 -2.92 -5.15 5.27
C ILE A 187 -4.18 -5.81 4.70
N PHE A 188 -4.02 -6.61 3.64
CA PHE A 188 -5.10 -7.35 3.00
C PHE A 188 -5.83 -8.26 3.98
N GLY A 189 -5.08 -9.04 4.78
CA GLY A 189 -5.67 -9.95 5.75
C GLY A 189 -6.53 -9.24 6.78
N GLY A 190 -6.05 -8.09 7.26
CA GLY A 190 -6.80 -7.28 8.22
C GLY A 190 -8.08 -6.70 7.63
N ILE A 191 -7.99 -6.18 6.40
CA ILE A 191 -9.17 -5.60 5.72
C ILE A 191 -10.22 -6.70 5.49
N VAL A 192 -9.80 -7.85 4.97
CA VAL A 192 -10.69 -8.98 4.68
C VAL A 192 -11.36 -9.48 5.97
N ALA A 193 -10.62 -9.53 7.07
CA ALA A 193 -11.15 -9.98 8.36
C ALA A 193 -12.28 -9.06 8.87
N GLY A 194 -12.22 -7.76 8.53
CA GLY A 194 -13.25 -6.79 8.94
C GLY A 194 -14.46 -6.71 8.02
N ILE A 195 -14.36 -7.22 6.79
CA ILE A 195 -15.43 -7.10 5.79
C ILE A 195 -16.75 -7.75 6.25
N PRO A 196 -16.77 -9.00 6.80
CA PRO A 196 -18.04 -9.60 7.18
C PRO A 196 -18.82 -8.78 8.21
N GLN A 197 -18.13 -8.18 9.20
CA GLN A 197 -18.79 -7.37 10.21
C GLN A 197 -19.40 -6.11 9.60
N ARG A 198 -18.66 -5.45 8.69
CA ARG A 198 -19.13 -4.23 8.03
C ARG A 198 -20.31 -4.50 7.10
N VAL A 199 -20.26 -5.62 6.35
CA VAL A 199 -21.37 -6.04 5.50
C VAL A 199 -22.59 -6.35 6.35
N GLY A 200 -22.41 -6.99 7.50
CA GLY A 200 -23.50 -7.27 8.44
C GLY A 200 -24.18 -6.00 8.92
N GLN A 201 -23.40 -4.94 9.21
CA GLN A 201 -23.94 -3.63 9.60
C GLN A 201 -24.72 -2.99 8.45
N MET A 202 -24.21 -3.10 7.22
CA MET A 202 -24.91 -2.56 6.03
C MET A 202 -26.22 -3.28 5.74
N LEU A 203 -26.28 -4.59 6.01
CA LEU A 203 -27.51 -5.38 5.80
C LEU A 203 -28.65 -4.94 6.73
N GLN A 204 -28.31 -4.37 7.88
CA GLN A 204 -29.31 -3.84 8.81
C GLN A 204 -29.85 -2.48 8.39
N GLY A 205 -29.20 -1.84 7.40
CA GLY A 205 -29.62 -0.54 6.90
C GLY A 205 -30.59 -0.66 5.73
N ASN A 206 -30.66 0.38 4.91
CA ASN A 206 -31.57 0.44 3.76
C ASN A 206 -31.06 -0.52 2.65
N PRO A 207 -31.89 -1.47 2.19
CA PRO A 207 -31.47 -2.41 1.15
C PRO A 207 -31.17 -1.72 -0.20
N LEU A 208 -31.78 -0.58 -0.49
CA LEU A 208 -31.49 0.16 -1.73
C LEU A 208 -30.07 0.73 -1.70
N THR A 209 -29.63 1.23 -0.55
CA THR A 209 -28.28 1.73 -0.32
C THR A 209 -27.24 0.62 -0.51
N LEU A 210 -27.54 -0.59 0.01
CA LEU A 210 -26.67 -1.75 -0.15
C LEU A 210 -26.57 -2.16 -1.62
N LEU A 211 -27.68 -2.17 -2.35
CA LEU A 211 -27.70 -2.51 -3.77
C LEU A 211 -26.85 -1.51 -4.58
N PHE A 212 -27.01 -0.23 -4.29
CA PHE A 212 -26.21 0.84 -4.93
C PHE A 212 -24.72 0.64 -4.64
N PHE A 213 -24.36 0.34 -3.38
CA PHE A 213 -22.96 0.11 -2.98
C PHE A 213 -22.37 -1.08 -3.73
N ILE A 214 -23.11 -2.19 -3.83
CA ILE A 214 -22.66 -3.39 -4.55
C ILE A 214 -22.45 -3.06 -6.03
N GLY A 215 -23.38 -2.33 -6.64
CA GLY A 215 -23.27 -1.94 -8.05
C GLY A 215 -22.02 -1.10 -8.31
N VAL A 216 -21.78 -0.07 -7.50
CA VAL A 216 -20.61 0.79 -7.61
C VAL A 216 -19.33 -0.02 -7.40
N THR A 217 -19.32 -0.93 -6.41
CA THR A 217 -18.16 -1.78 -6.12
C THR A 217 -17.81 -2.66 -7.32
N VAL A 218 -18.82 -3.32 -7.94
CA VAL A 218 -18.58 -4.17 -9.10
C VAL A 218 -18.02 -3.37 -10.28
N ILE A 219 -18.61 -2.20 -10.57
CA ILE A 219 -18.14 -1.33 -11.65
C ILE A 219 -16.69 -0.89 -11.38
N THR A 220 -16.36 -0.53 -10.13
CA THR A 220 -15.02 -0.12 -9.72
C THR A 220 -14.02 -1.26 -9.90
N ILE A 221 -14.37 -2.48 -9.47
CA ILE A 221 -13.51 -3.66 -9.61
C ILE A 221 -13.20 -3.91 -11.09
N VAL A 222 -14.24 -3.88 -11.95
CA VAL A 222 -14.06 -4.09 -13.38
C VAL A 222 -13.14 -3.01 -13.96
N GLY A 223 -13.37 -1.75 -13.58
CA GLY A 223 -12.51 -0.64 -14.02
C GLY A 223 -11.05 -0.81 -13.60
N ILE A 224 -10.81 -1.21 -12.36
CA ILE A 224 -9.46 -1.45 -11.85
C ILE A 224 -8.78 -2.56 -12.65
N ILE A 225 -9.48 -3.67 -12.91
CA ILE A 225 -8.94 -4.80 -13.66
C ILE A 225 -8.57 -4.34 -15.09
N LEU A 226 -9.46 -3.59 -15.76
CA LEU A 226 -9.20 -3.10 -17.11
C LEU A 226 -7.97 -2.21 -17.17
N VAL A 227 -7.79 -1.30 -16.21
CA VAL A 227 -6.65 -0.39 -16.20
C VAL A 227 -5.37 -1.13 -15.83
N GLN A 228 -5.41 -2.06 -14.86
CA GLN A 228 -4.22 -2.81 -14.45
C GLN A 228 -3.76 -3.81 -15.52
N GLU A 229 -4.67 -4.36 -16.30
CA GLU A 229 -4.34 -5.27 -17.40
C GLU A 229 -4.01 -4.52 -18.68
N GLY A 230 -4.38 -3.22 -18.77
CA GLY A 230 -4.09 -2.40 -19.93
C GLY A 230 -2.61 -2.16 -20.14
N HIS A 231 -2.14 -2.34 -21.38
CA HIS A 231 -0.74 -2.08 -21.70
C HIS A 231 -0.59 -1.60 -23.14
N ARG A 232 0.39 -0.72 -23.35
CA ARG A 232 0.79 -0.24 -24.67
C ARG A 232 1.93 -1.12 -25.17
N ARG A 233 1.74 -1.73 -26.33
CA ARG A 233 2.76 -2.56 -26.97
C ARG A 233 3.66 -1.69 -27.84
N VAL A 234 4.94 -1.61 -27.48
CA VAL A 234 5.94 -0.87 -28.25
C VAL A 234 6.71 -1.87 -29.11
N PRO A 235 6.70 -1.73 -30.45
CA PRO A 235 7.40 -2.69 -31.29
C PRO A 235 8.91 -2.57 -31.16
N VAL A 236 9.60 -3.72 -31.10
CA VAL A 236 11.04 -3.83 -30.99
C VAL A 236 11.52 -4.84 -32.02
N GLN A 237 12.60 -4.49 -32.71
CA GLN A 237 13.26 -5.38 -33.67
C GLN A 237 14.67 -5.70 -33.20
N TYR A 238 15.09 -6.94 -33.39
CA TYR A 238 16.45 -7.39 -33.10
C TYR A 238 17.22 -7.54 -34.40
N GLY A 239 18.47 -7.08 -34.36
CA GLY A 239 19.34 -7.16 -35.53
C GLY A 239 19.58 -8.60 -35.96
N LYS A 240 19.59 -8.83 -37.28
CA LYS A 240 19.92 -10.12 -37.83
C LYS A 240 21.44 -10.32 -37.77
N ARG A 241 21.87 -11.44 -37.20
CA ARG A 241 23.28 -11.83 -37.18
C ARG A 241 23.47 -13.04 -38.10
N VAL A 242 24.36 -12.89 -39.05
CA VAL A 242 24.74 -13.98 -39.94
C VAL A 242 26.03 -14.58 -39.42
N ARG A 243 26.05 -15.89 -39.14
CA ARG A 243 27.22 -16.60 -38.71
C ARG A 243 27.39 -17.82 -39.66
N GLY A 244 28.29 -17.64 -40.62
CA GLY A 244 28.43 -18.61 -41.70
C GLY A 244 27.23 -18.57 -42.65
N THR A 245 26.66 -19.72 -42.94
CA THR A 245 25.48 -19.84 -43.82
C THR A 245 24.15 -19.76 -43.05
N LYS A 246 24.21 -19.67 -41.74
CA LYS A 246 22.97 -19.63 -40.89
C LYS A 246 22.68 -18.22 -40.41
N MET A 247 21.41 -17.81 -40.53
CA MET A 247 20.90 -16.52 -40.09
C MET A 247 20.25 -16.70 -38.73
N TYR A 248 20.75 -15.95 -37.72
CA TYR A 248 20.22 -15.93 -36.36
C TYR A 248 19.65 -14.56 -36.07
N GLY A 249 18.46 -14.54 -35.43
CA GLY A 249 17.81 -13.32 -35.05
C GLY A 249 16.85 -12.80 -36.10
N GLY A 250 16.52 -11.52 -36.02
CA GLY A 250 15.54 -10.88 -36.90
C GLY A 250 14.12 -11.06 -36.45
N GLN A 251 13.92 -11.45 -35.19
CA GLN A 251 12.59 -11.54 -34.63
C GLN A 251 12.08 -10.15 -34.21
N SER A 252 10.82 -9.89 -34.53
CA SER A 252 10.13 -8.72 -34.05
C SER A 252 9.27 -9.10 -32.84
N THR A 253 9.34 -8.29 -31.79
CA THR A 253 8.59 -8.50 -30.56
C THR A 253 8.06 -7.16 -30.08
N HIS A 254 7.39 -7.17 -28.95
CA HIS A 254 6.81 -5.97 -28.35
C HIS A 254 7.19 -5.86 -26.89
N ILE A 255 7.47 -4.63 -26.43
CA ILE A 255 7.61 -4.31 -25.00
C ILE A 255 6.24 -3.89 -24.49
N PRO A 256 5.66 -4.61 -23.52
CA PRO A 256 4.39 -4.16 -22.92
C PRO A 256 4.67 -3.09 -21.85
N LEU A 257 4.25 -1.87 -22.10
CA LEU A 257 4.27 -0.79 -21.11
C LEU A 257 2.89 -0.70 -20.46
N ARG A 258 2.81 -0.97 -19.17
CA ARG A 258 1.54 -1.00 -18.44
C ARG A 258 1.00 0.41 -18.24
N VAL A 259 -0.32 0.56 -18.35
CA VAL A 259 -1.01 1.83 -18.06
C VAL A 259 -0.85 2.19 -16.58
N ASN A 260 -0.92 1.20 -15.70
CA ASN A 260 -0.65 1.38 -14.27
C ASN A 260 0.47 0.45 -13.84
N SER A 261 1.71 0.94 -13.95
CA SER A 261 2.90 0.17 -13.52
C SER A 261 3.07 0.21 -12.00
N SER A 262 2.55 1.23 -11.34
CA SER A 262 2.71 1.42 -9.91
C SER A 262 1.74 0.58 -9.06
N GLY A 263 0.70 0.02 -9.67
CA GLY A 263 -0.29 -0.77 -8.93
C GLY A 263 -1.13 0.09 -8.01
N MET A 264 -1.42 -0.42 -6.83
CA MET A 264 -2.22 0.28 -5.81
C MET A 264 -1.36 0.99 -4.75
N ILE A 265 -0.04 0.94 -4.87
CA ILE A 265 0.88 1.55 -3.90
C ILE A 265 0.67 3.07 -3.76
N PRO A 266 0.45 3.84 -4.86
CA PRO A 266 0.19 5.27 -4.71
C PRO A 266 -1.03 5.61 -3.86
N LEU A 267 -2.07 4.77 -3.88
CA LEU A 267 -3.25 4.97 -3.01
C LEU A 267 -2.87 4.87 -1.54
N ILE A 268 -2.09 3.84 -1.19
CA ILE A 268 -1.63 3.60 0.18
C ILE A 268 -0.76 4.78 0.65
N PHE A 269 0.19 5.22 -0.20
CA PHE A 269 1.08 6.32 0.13
C PHE A 269 0.32 7.64 0.32
N ALA A 270 -0.63 7.92 -0.58
CA ALA A 270 -1.42 9.16 -0.51
C ALA A 270 -2.24 9.22 0.78
N ILE A 271 -2.91 8.12 1.15
CA ILE A 271 -3.68 8.06 2.40
C ILE A 271 -2.75 8.25 3.59
N SER A 272 -1.60 7.56 3.59
CA SER A 272 -0.64 7.63 4.70
C SER A 272 -0.14 9.06 4.94
N ILE A 273 0.16 9.80 3.87
CA ILE A 273 0.62 11.18 3.99
C ILE A 273 -0.52 12.11 4.42
N LEU A 274 -1.73 11.90 3.90
CA LEU A 274 -2.87 12.77 4.23
C LEU A 274 -3.34 12.61 5.68
N ILE A 275 -3.18 11.41 6.25
CA ILE A 275 -3.52 11.17 7.65
C ILE A 275 -2.55 11.91 8.57
N PHE A 276 -1.28 12.05 8.18
CA PHE A 276 -0.20 12.53 9.02
C PHE A 276 -0.45 13.95 9.58
N PRO A 277 -0.82 14.97 8.75
CA PRO A 277 -1.10 16.31 9.31
C PRO A 277 -2.25 16.31 10.31
N GLY A 278 -3.31 15.55 10.05
CA GLY A 278 -4.46 15.45 10.94
C GLY A 278 -4.11 14.83 12.29
N VAL A 279 -3.30 13.77 12.27
CA VAL A 279 -2.85 13.10 13.50
C VAL A 279 -1.96 14.03 14.33
N ILE A 280 -0.99 14.70 13.70
CA ILE A 280 -0.11 15.63 14.42
C ILE A 280 -0.92 16.81 14.99
N ALA A 281 -1.80 17.38 14.17
CA ALA A 281 -2.60 18.53 14.58
C ALA A 281 -3.57 18.17 15.72
N SER A 282 -4.12 16.95 15.73
CA SER A 282 -5.03 16.51 16.78
C SER A 282 -4.35 16.48 18.15
N TYR A 283 -3.04 16.24 18.19
CA TYR A 283 -2.27 16.28 19.43
C TYR A 283 -2.21 17.69 20.04
N PHE A 284 -2.14 18.73 19.17
CA PHE A 284 -2.03 20.12 19.59
C PHE A 284 -3.38 20.86 19.58
N ALA A 285 -4.47 20.18 19.21
CA ALA A 285 -5.78 20.80 19.11
C ALA A 285 -6.31 21.19 20.49
N ALA A 286 -7.01 22.33 20.56
CA ALA A 286 -7.64 22.79 21.80
C ALA A 286 -8.78 21.87 22.20
N PRO A 287 -8.91 21.54 23.49
CA PRO A 287 -10.05 20.72 23.97
C PRO A 287 -11.40 21.41 23.74
N PRO A 288 -12.49 20.64 23.71
CA PRO A 288 -13.82 21.22 23.56
C PRO A 288 -14.11 22.24 24.68
N GLY A 289 -14.61 23.40 24.30
CA GLY A 289 -14.92 24.49 25.22
C GLY A 289 -13.85 25.56 25.35
N GLN A 290 -12.70 25.38 24.66
CA GLN A 290 -11.68 26.43 24.59
C GLN A 290 -11.67 27.06 23.18
N PRO A 291 -11.10 28.27 23.03
CA PRO A 291 -11.00 28.88 21.69
C PRO A 291 -10.20 27.99 20.72
N GLU A 292 -10.72 27.86 19.52
CA GLU A 292 -10.09 27.06 18.48
C GLU A 292 -8.75 27.68 18.06
N ASN A 293 -7.75 26.82 17.90
CA ASN A 293 -6.41 27.23 17.46
C ASN A 293 -6.16 26.75 16.03
N ILE A 294 -4.96 27.02 15.50
CA ILE A 294 -4.57 26.62 14.15
C ILE A 294 -4.63 25.09 14.01
N ALA A 295 -4.33 24.34 15.07
CA ALA A 295 -4.37 22.88 15.04
C ALA A 295 -5.82 22.37 14.83
N ASN A 296 -6.82 23.01 15.45
CA ASN A 296 -8.24 22.67 15.21
C ASN A 296 -8.61 22.89 13.74
N TRP A 297 -8.13 24.01 13.15
CA TRP A 297 -8.38 24.28 11.73
C TRP A 297 -7.76 23.20 10.84
N ILE A 298 -6.52 22.79 11.13
CA ILE A 298 -5.84 21.72 10.35
C ILE A 298 -6.59 20.40 10.48
N VAL A 299 -7.03 20.02 11.69
CA VAL A 299 -7.82 18.81 11.90
C VAL A 299 -9.10 18.85 11.06
N ASN A 300 -9.80 20.00 11.05
CA ASN A 300 -11.03 20.14 10.29
C ASN A 300 -10.77 20.12 8.78
N ALA A 301 -9.69 20.74 8.32
CA ALA A 301 -9.32 20.77 6.89
C ALA A 301 -8.95 19.38 6.37
N PHE A 302 -8.26 18.57 7.17
CA PHE A 302 -7.86 17.21 6.81
C PHE A 302 -8.85 16.15 7.27
N ASN A 303 -10.03 16.57 7.72
CA ASN A 303 -11.14 15.66 7.98
C ASN A 303 -11.68 15.14 6.66
N GLN A 304 -12.04 13.87 6.61
CA GLN A 304 -12.52 13.18 5.42
C GLN A 304 -13.85 13.75 4.89
N ASN A 305 -14.58 14.45 5.72
CA ASN A 305 -15.81 15.11 5.28
C ASN A 305 -15.54 16.42 4.54
N SER A 306 -14.30 16.90 4.56
CA SER A 306 -13.91 18.17 3.92
C SER A 306 -13.61 17.99 2.46
N PRO A 307 -14.10 18.88 1.56
CA PRO A 307 -13.69 18.84 0.15
C PRO A 307 -12.19 19.03 -0.05
N VAL A 308 -11.51 19.73 0.88
CA VAL A 308 -10.05 19.90 0.83
C VAL A 308 -9.36 18.53 0.88
N TYR A 309 -9.85 17.62 1.72
CA TYR A 309 -9.28 16.27 1.83
C TYR A 309 -9.41 15.51 0.50
N TRP A 310 -10.58 15.54 -0.15
CA TRP A 310 -10.81 14.81 -1.41
C TRP A 310 -9.91 15.33 -2.52
N ILE A 311 -9.83 16.67 -2.64
CA ILE A 311 -9.02 17.30 -3.69
C ILE A 311 -7.54 16.96 -3.43
N ALA A 312 -7.09 17.07 -2.19
CA ALA A 312 -5.71 16.74 -1.82
C ALA A 312 -5.43 15.25 -2.10
N TYR A 313 -6.36 14.36 -1.77
CA TYR A 313 -6.21 12.93 -2.00
C TYR A 313 -6.09 12.63 -3.50
N PHE A 314 -6.95 13.22 -4.33
CA PHE A 314 -6.88 13.08 -5.79
C PHE A 314 -5.51 13.51 -6.32
N ILE A 315 -5.08 14.71 -5.94
CA ILE A 315 -3.80 15.28 -6.40
C ILE A 315 -2.63 14.40 -5.94
N MET A 316 -2.64 13.94 -4.70
CA MET A 316 -1.59 13.09 -4.15
C MET A 316 -1.53 11.74 -4.85
N VAL A 317 -2.69 11.12 -5.13
CA VAL A 317 -2.75 9.84 -5.85
C VAL A 317 -2.17 10.00 -7.25
N VAL A 318 -2.57 11.05 -7.98
CA VAL A 318 -2.04 11.32 -9.32
C VAL A 318 -0.52 11.56 -9.26
N GLY A 319 -0.07 12.40 -8.34
CA GLY A 319 1.36 12.71 -8.17
C GLY A 319 2.18 11.47 -7.84
N PHE A 320 1.72 10.65 -6.88
CA PHE A 320 2.43 9.43 -6.51
C PHE A 320 2.41 8.38 -7.60
N THR A 321 1.34 8.31 -8.40
CA THR A 321 1.29 7.40 -9.54
C THR A 321 2.39 7.75 -10.55
N PHE A 322 2.55 9.04 -10.88
CA PHE A 322 3.62 9.49 -11.75
C PHE A 322 5.00 9.23 -11.13
N PHE A 323 5.18 9.61 -9.89
CA PHE A 323 6.46 9.45 -9.18
C PHE A 323 6.87 7.98 -9.13
N TYR A 324 5.96 7.11 -8.71
CA TYR A 324 6.28 5.69 -8.54
C TYR A 324 6.50 5.00 -9.88
N THR A 325 5.73 5.37 -10.90
CA THR A 325 5.93 4.85 -12.27
C THR A 325 7.31 5.23 -12.79
N ASP A 326 7.73 6.48 -12.58
CA ASP A 326 9.07 6.95 -12.97
C ASP A 326 10.17 6.16 -12.26
N VAL A 327 10.02 5.94 -10.94
CA VAL A 327 10.98 5.16 -10.15
C VAL A 327 11.09 3.73 -10.69
N ILE A 328 9.96 3.05 -10.93
CA ILE A 328 9.96 1.68 -11.44
C ILE A 328 10.59 1.61 -12.83
N PHE A 329 10.25 2.56 -13.71
CA PHE A 329 10.79 2.59 -15.07
C PHE A 329 12.31 2.77 -15.07
N ARG A 330 12.83 3.68 -14.25
CA ARG A 330 14.27 3.90 -14.14
C ARG A 330 15.00 2.67 -13.61
N GLN A 331 14.38 1.93 -12.69
CA GLN A 331 14.96 0.70 -12.16
C GLN A 331 15.10 -0.39 -13.20
N GLN A 332 14.19 -0.44 -14.17
CA GLN A 332 14.18 -1.48 -15.20
C GLN A 332 15.24 -1.27 -16.29
N ASN A 333 15.71 -0.04 -16.48
CA ASN A 333 16.76 0.32 -17.47
C ASN A 333 16.52 -0.31 -18.85
N LEU A 334 15.26 -0.22 -19.32
CA LEU A 334 14.83 -0.93 -20.54
C LEU A 334 15.65 -0.54 -21.78
N ALA A 335 15.99 0.76 -21.91
CA ALA A 335 16.76 1.23 -23.08
C ALA A 335 18.15 0.62 -23.13
N GLU A 336 18.83 0.53 -21.97
CA GLU A 336 20.16 -0.06 -21.87
C GLU A 336 20.11 -1.57 -22.12
N VAL A 337 19.12 -2.26 -21.54
CA VAL A 337 18.93 -3.70 -21.74
C VAL A 337 18.69 -4.00 -23.22
N LEU A 338 17.85 -3.23 -23.89
CA LEU A 338 17.60 -3.37 -25.34
C LEU A 338 18.90 -3.20 -26.14
N GLN A 339 19.68 -2.15 -25.81
CA GLN A 339 20.93 -1.87 -26.50
C GLN A 339 21.93 -3.02 -26.33
N GLN A 340 22.06 -3.56 -25.13
CA GLN A 340 22.94 -4.69 -24.84
C GLN A 340 22.52 -5.95 -25.59
N GLN A 341 21.23 -6.16 -25.79
CA GLN A 341 20.69 -7.31 -26.49
C GLN A 341 20.63 -7.13 -28.00
N GLY A 342 21.06 -5.97 -28.52
CA GLY A 342 21.00 -5.66 -29.92
C GLY A 342 19.62 -5.35 -30.46
N GLY A 343 18.68 -5.00 -29.56
CA GLY A 343 17.33 -4.61 -29.94
C GLY A 343 17.23 -3.12 -30.18
N PHE A 344 16.30 -2.73 -31.02
CA PHE A 344 16.03 -1.31 -31.30
C PHE A 344 14.56 -1.12 -31.64
N ILE A 345 14.09 0.11 -31.41
CA ILE A 345 12.73 0.53 -31.80
C ILE A 345 12.82 1.09 -33.24
N PRO A 346 11.96 0.62 -34.17
CA PRO A 346 12.04 1.11 -35.55
C PRO A 346 11.95 2.63 -35.65
N GLY A 347 12.92 3.23 -36.35
CA GLY A 347 12.98 4.68 -36.55
C GLY A 347 13.64 5.47 -35.44
N ILE A 348 14.14 4.80 -34.38
CA ILE A 348 14.74 5.47 -33.21
C ILE A 348 16.11 4.88 -32.94
N ARG A 349 17.12 5.72 -32.75
CA ARG A 349 18.50 5.27 -32.46
C ARG A 349 18.57 4.64 -31.07
N PRO A 350 19.29 3.51 -30.93
CA PRO A 350 19.50 2.89 -29.62
C PRO A 350 20.21 3.84 -28.65
N GLY A 351 19.95 3.65 -27.36
CA GLY A 351 20.55 4.41 -26.28
C GLY A 351 19.62 5.49 -25.76
N LYS A 352 20.13 6.70 -25.57
CA LYS A 352 19.42 7.80 -24.89
C LYS A 352 18.10 8.19 -25.58
N ARG A 353 18.09 8.18 -26.92
CA ARG A 353 16.86 8.53 -27.67
C ARG A 353 15.76 7.49 -27.45
N THR A 354 16.13 6.21 -27.33
CA THR A 354 15.19 5.15 -26.99
C THR A 354 14.61 5.38 -25.60
N GLU A 355 15.45 5.75 -24.64
CA GLU A 355 15.02 6.06 -23.26
C GLU A 355 14.03 7.24 -23.26
N GLU A 356 14.35 8.31 -23.98
CA GLU A 356 13.47 9.49 -24.09
C GLU A 356 12.12 9.14 -24.72
N TYR A 357 12.14 8.31 -25.76
CA TYR A 357 10.91 7.89 -26.45
C TYR A 357 10.04 7.02 -25.52
N LEU A 358 10.65 6.02 -24.86
CA LEU A 358 9.93 5.14 -23.93
C LEU A 358 9.35 5.93 -22.75
N ASN A 359 10.12 6.87 -22.21
CA ASN A 359 9.65 7.73 -21.13
C ASN A 359 8.48 8.62 -21.59
N GLY A 360 8.54 9.15 -22.79
CA GLY A 360 7.45 9.96 -23.35
C GLY A 360 6.16 9.16 -23.54
N VAL A 361 6.28 7.92 -24.03
CA VAL A 361 5.11 7.03 -24.18
C VAL A 361 4.57 6.68 -22.79
N LEU A 362 5.46 6.34 -21.84
CA LEU A 362 5.07 5.96 -20.50
C LEU A 362 4.32 7.10 -19.79
N GLN A 363 4.82 8.34 -19.89
CA GLN A 363 4.17 9.48 -19.25
C GLN A 363 2.75 9.69 -19.80
N ARG A 364 2.56 9.50 -21.09
CA ARG A 364 1.23 9.67 -21.71
C ARG A 364 0.23 8.62 -21.25
N ILE A 365 0.65 7.35 -21.19
CA ILE A 365 -0.25 6.28 -20.72
C ILE A 365 -0.44 6.34 -19.21
N THR A 366 0.58 6.79 -18.46
CA THR A 366 0.48 6.96 -17.01
C THR A 366 -0.53 8.05 -16.65
N LEU A 367 -0.66 9.08 -17.48
CA LEU A 367 -1.66 10.14 -17.25
C LEU A 367 -3.07 9.53 -17.16
N VAL A 368 -3.41 8.64 -18.11
CA VAL A 368 -4.71 7.96 -18.09
C VAL A 368 -4.86 7.10 -16.84
N GLY A 369 -3.82 6.32 -16.51
CA GLY A 369 -3.82 5.48 -15.33
C GLY A 369 -3.91 6.28 -14.03
N ALA A 370 -3.17 7.40 -13.94
CA ALA A 370 -3.14 8.27 -12.77
C ALA A 370 -4.50 8.94 -12.54
N LEU A 371 -5.12 9.46 -13.61
CA LEU A 371 -6.45 10.06 -13.51
C LEU A 371 -7.48 9.03 -13.11
N PHE A 372 -7.38 7.83 -13.60
CA PHE A 372 -8.25 6.74 -13.17
C PHE A 372 -8.05 6.41 -11.70
N UNK A 373 -6.88 6.31 -11.26
CA UNK A 373 -6.59 6.07 -10.02
C UNK A 373 -7.07 7.03 -9.12
N GLY A 374 -6.93 8.25 -9.47
CA GLY A 374 -7.47 9.33 -8.66
C GLY A 374 -8.99 9.31 -8.56
N LEU A 375 -9.66 9.08 -9.67
CA LEU A 375 -11.13 8.97 -9.67
C LEU A 375 -11.60 7.84 -8.75
N VAL A 376 -10.94 6.69 -8.83
CA VAL A 376 -11.25 5.54 -7.98
C VAL A 376 -11.02 5.90 -6.50
N ALA A 377 -9.98 6.68 -6.21
CA ALA A 377 -9.67 7.10 -4.84
C ALA A 377 -10.76 7.97 -4.22
N ILE A 378 -11.37 8.86 -5.02
CA ILE A 378 -12.42 9.76 -4.50
C ILE A 378 -13.83 9.16 -4.61
N LEU A 379 -13.99 8.04 -5.32
CA LEU A 379 -15.30 7.41 -5.52
C LEU A 379 -16.01 7.07 -4.19
N PRO A 380 -15.31 6.54 -3.15
CA PRO A 380 -15.99 6.28 -1.87
C PRO A 380 -16.63 7.52 -1.26
N PHE A 381 -16.04 8.69 -1.43
CA PHE A 381 -16.57 9.94 -0.88
C PHE A 381 -17.83 10.37 -1.64
N LEU A 382 -17.84 10.17 -2.96
CA LEU A 382 -19.03 10.44 -3.78
C LEU A 382 -20.18 9.49 -3.41
N VAL A 383 -19.87 8.22 -3.18
CA VAL A 383 -20.86 7.23 -2.75
C VAL A 383 -21.43 7.60 -1.38
N ARG A 384 -20.57 8.08 -0.46
CA ARG A 384 -21.02 8.52 0.86
C ARG A 384 -22.02 9.66 0.75
N ASP A 385 -21.73 10.66 -0.09
CA ASP A 385 -22.62 11.83 -0.24
C ASP A 385 -24.00 11.44 -0.77
N VAL A 386 -24.08 10.37 -1.56
CA VAL A 386 -25.34 9.84 -2.06
C VAL A 386 -26.04 8.98 -1.02
N THR A 387 -25.29 8.19 -0.24
CA THR A 387 -25.85 7.19 0.68
C THR A 387 -25.92 7.68 2.13
N GLU A 388 -25.24 8.76 2.46
CA GLU A 388 -25.17 9.38 3.80
C GLU A 388 -24.64 8.45 4.89
N THR A 389 -23.79 7.44 4.52
CA THR A 389 -23.24 6.48 5.48
C THR A 389 -21.71 6.48 5.43
N ASN A 390 -21.08 6.69 6.59
CA ASN A 390 -19.62 6.74 6.72
C ASN A 390 -18.99 5.34 6.67
N ALA A 391 -19.70 4.31 7.07
CA ALA A 391 -19.20 2.94 7.05
C ALA A 391 -18.79 2.50 5.64
N MET A 392 -19.44 3.04 4.62
CA MET A 392 -19.17 2.69 3.22
C MET A 392 -17.84 3.25 2.73
N ILE A 393 -17.35 4.38 3.26
CA ILE A 393 -16.06 4.97 2.85
C ILE A 393 -14.92 4.00 3.19
N ILE A 394 -14.89 3.55 4.44
CA ILE A 394 -13.81 2.67 4.93
C ILE A 394 -13.86 1.34 4.17
N THR A 395 -15.06 0.80 3.97
CA THR A 395 -15.23 -0.48 3.26
C THR A 395 -14.80 -0.35 1.79
N SER A 396 -15.19 0.73 1.11
CA SER A 396 -14.84 0.95 -0.30
C SER A 396 -13.34 1.10 -0.48
N THR A 397 -12.69 1.92 0.36
CA THR A 397 -11.24 2.13 0.30
C THR A 397 -10.50 0.82 0.59
N GLY A 398 -10.97 0.08 1.60
CA GLY A 398 -10.40 -1.24 1.91
C GLY A 398 -10.54 -2.21 0.75
N LEU A 399 -11.69 -2.23 0.10
CA LEU A 399 -11.94 -3.11 -1.06
C LEU A 399 -11.01 -2.78 -2.23
N LEU A 400 -10.71 -1.48 -2.45
CA LEU A 400 -9.76 -1.08 -3.49
C LEU A 400 -8.38 -1.66 -3.22
N ILE A 401 -7.92 -1.58 -1.96
CA ILE A 401 -6.64 -2.14 -1.56
C ILE A 401 -6.66 -3.67 -1.73
N VAL A 402 -7.74 -4.34 -1.30
CA VAL A 402 -7.91 -5.78 -1.41
C VAL A 402 -7.81 -6.23 -2.88
N VAL A 403 -8.53 -5.56 -3.78
CA VAL A 403 -8.51 -5.90 -5.21
C VAL A 403 -7.10 -5.76 -5.78
N GLY A 404 -6.42 -4.67 -5.45
CA GLY A 404 -5.05 -4.45 -5.92
C GLY A 404 -4.08 -5.52 -5.43
N VAL A 405 -4.15 -5.87 -4.15
CA VAL A 405 -3.27 -6.89 -3.56
C VAL A 405 -3.56 -8.27 -4.18
N VAL A 406 -4.84 -8.61 -4.37
CA VAL A 406 -5.22 -9.89 -5.00
C VAL A 406 -4.67 -9.97 -6.42
N LEU A 407 -4.82 -8.91 -7.22
CA LEU A 407 -4.34 -8.89 -8.60
C LEU A 407 -2.82 -9.05 -8.66
N ASP A 408 -2.09 -8.30 -7.81
CA ASP A 408 -0.63 -8.37 -7.79
C ASP A 408 -0.14 -9.75 -7.32
N THR A 409 -0.78 -10.32 -6.30
CA THR A 409 -0.44 -11.64 -5.77
C THR A 409 -0.71 -12.73 -6.82
N MET A 410 -1.85 -12.65 -7.51
CA MET A 410 -2.20 -13.63 -8.56
C MET A 410 -1.24 -13.56 -9.74
N LYS A 411 -0.77 -12.36 -10.11
CA LYS A 411 0.25 -12.22 -11.16
C LYS A 411 1.56 -12.88 -10.76
N GLN A 412 1.99 -12.72 -9.51
CA GLN A 412 3.20 -13.39 -9.00
C GLN A 412 3.02 -14.90 -9.00
N LEU A 413 1.85 -15.39 -8.58
CA LEU A 413 1.55 -16.82 -8.58
C LEU A 413 1.59 -17.39 -10.01
N GLN A 414 0.98 -16.69 -10.97
CA GLN A 414 0.98 -17.12 -12.37
C GLN A 414 2.40 -17.15 -12.94
N ALA A 415 3.24 -16.16 -12.58
CA ALA A 415 4.64 -16.12 -13.03
C ALA A 415 5.42 -17.34 -12.49
N GLN A 416 5.20 -17.71 -11.23
CA GLN A 416 5.85 -18.89 -10.66
C GLN A 416 5.38 -20.18 -11.30
N LEU A 417 4.09 -20.29 -11.65
CA LEU A 417 3.55 -21.45 -12.34
C LEU A 417 4.15 -21.60 -13.73
N VAL A 418 4.30 -20.50 -14.47
CA VAL A 418 4.89 -20.50 -15.82
C VAL A 418 6.35 -20.94 -15.76
N MET A 419 7.13 -20.41 -14.80
CA MET A 419 8.54 -20.80 -14.65
C MET A 419 8.69 -22.31 -14.41
N ARG A 420 7.83 -22.90 -13.58
CA ARG A 420 7.87 -24.34 -13.29
C ARG A 420 7.50 -25.17 -14.51
N HIS A 421 6.60 -24.68 -15.34
CA HIS A 421 6.23 -25.35 -16.58
C HIS A 421 7.44 -25.45 -17.52
N TYR A 422 8.25 -24.38 -17.60
CA TYR A 422 9.49 -24.37 -18.39
C TYR A 422 10.55 -25.32 -17.84
N GLU A 423 10.70 -25.40 -16.51
CA GLU A 423 11.65 -26.33 -15.88
C GLU A 423 11.28 -27.79 -16.17
N GLY A 424 9.99 -28.10 -16.29
CA GLY A 424 9.51 -29.43 -16.63
C GLY A 424 9.88 -29.88 -18.05
N PHE A 425 10.13 -28.93 -18.94
CA PHE A 425 10.54 -29.26 -20.35
C PHE A 425 12.03 -29.47 -20.51
N ILE A 426 12.86 -29.10 -19.53
CA ILE A 426 14.31 -29.19 -19.59
C ILE A 426 14.79 -30.51 -18.97
N LYS A 427 13.97 -31.21 -18.21
CA LYS A 427 14.23 -32.57 -17.74
C LYS A 427 13.69 -33.57 -18.76
#